data_1a850d5e1d6650529eb978cda9062783
#
_entry.id   1a850d5e1d6650529eb978cda9062783
#
_cell.length_a   1.000
_cell.length_b   1.000
_cell.length_c   1.000
_cell.angle_alpha   90.00
_cell.angle_beta   90.00
_cell.angle_gamma   90.00
#
_symmetry.space_group_name_H-M   'P 1'
#
loop_
_entity.id
_entity.type
_entity.pdbx_description
1 polymer ?
#
loop_
_entity_poly.entity_id
_entity_poly.type
_entity_poly.pdbx_seq_one_letter_code
_entity_poly.pdbx_strand_id
1 'polypeptide(L)'
;MPKTAHSQAARKPVSPLLAADEIMTLANEGRWSELESRARALAARQPGQALGWKALGSALMQQGKFADAITALTRLVKIVPSDIGGHNNLALALDATGRPGEAEASYRRAIKVNPRYAGAHQNLGGLLARLGRFDEALKHQRLGLEIEPQRAEAHLLVAHALRELGQLREAESVYRRALELQPDFFDAHLYLGLALSDLADFEPALAHHRRAAALRPDSHPAQLRLGSLLSKLGRDEIEMRQCFQRCIELEPRNADGWIALGNEFLRTKEHERARQMFEAAQELRPLLHKPAVKETPDFTVLMLDTAGAGCTPVDFLSGKAVYDRNFYCVMDKPSTHLELLKTSGAVVFNMIGDADNGAGILPHAVDLADRLGLPIVNHPRQVLGTSREAMAARLAGTPNARIPKTLRLSAADLAHAATSGVLDALTMPLLVRTAGTHGGDAFEKIDSLQPIAAFVARHPVDFYYVTEYVDYRSADGLFRKYRFICIDGQLLPYHLAIHGDWMVHHFRTDMANQVWMQQEEEAFLARPHEAFGEAQQAAVLAMARATGLDYCGVDVGVCPDGEVVFFESNATMLVHDEKDGPFVFKNPYIARIKLAFDAMIARKAGRAG
;
A
#
# COMPACT_ATOMS: atom_id res chain seq x y z
N MET A 1 -60.48 17.99 75.19
CA MET A 1 -59.01 18.05 74.96
C MET A 1 -58.53 16.79 74.34
N PRO A 2 -58.14 16.72 73.07
CA PRO A 2 -57.50 15.57 72.49
C PRO A 2 -55.98 15.73 72.51
N LYS A 3 -55.30 14.66 72.90
CA LYS A 3 -53.87 14.52 72.97
C LYS A 3 -53.29 14.39 71.54
N THR A 4 -52.34 15.25 71.21
CA THR A 4 -51.56 15.20 70.03
C THR A 4 -50.59 14.00 70.09
N ALA A 5 -50.70 13.06 69.10
CA ALA A 5 -49.79 11.99 68.90
C ALA A 5 -48.64 12.50 68.02
N HIS A 6 -47.38 12.55 68.53
CA HIS A 6 -46.20 12.77 67.77
C HIS A 6 -45.84 11.47 66.99
N SER A 7 -45.93 11.51 65.66
CA SER A 7 -45.44 10.50 64.77
C SER A 7 -43.89 10.55 64.77
N GLN A 8 -43.24 9.57 65.41
CA GLN A 8 -41.83 9.26 65.22
C GLN A 8 -41.66 8.65 63.84
N ALA A 9 -41.15 9.43 62.91
CA ALA A 9 -40.65 8.89 61.63
C ALA A 9 -39.55 7.86 61.89
N ALA A 10 -39.82 6.61 61.59
CA ALA A 10 -38.88 5.53 61.67
C ALA A 10 -37.65 5.85 60.78
N ARG A 11 -36.46 6.11 61.36
CA ARG A 11 -35.18 6.17 60.67
C ARG A 11 -34.96 4.83 60.02
N LYS A 12 -34.86 4.78 58.66
CA LYS A 12 -34.43 3.60 57.91
C LYS A 12 -33.13 3.08 58.52
N PRO A 13 -32.98 1.74 58.70
CA PRO A 13 -31.76 1.19 59.26
C PRO A 13 -30.57 1.56 58.35
N VAL A 14 -29.56 2.16 58.98
CA VAL A 14 -28.32 2.54 58.34
C VAL A 14 -27.59 1.23 58.00
N SER A 15 -27.48 0.89 56.71
CA SER A 15 -26.68 -0.25 56.25
C SER A 15 -25.30 -0.24 56.93
N PRO A 16 -24.79 -1.40 57.37
CA PRO A 16 -23.48 -1.47 57.99
C PRO A 16 -22.41 -0.90 57.06
N LEU A 17 -21.37 -0.30 57.63
CA LEU A 17 -20.21 0.20 56.89
C LEU A 17 -19.57 -0.97 56.15
N LEU A 18 -19.24 -0.78 54.86
CA LEU A 18 -18.58 -1.75 54.03
C LEU A 18 -17.22 -2.12 54.63
N ALA A 19 -17.06 -3.36 55.07
CA ALA A 19 -15.79 -3.89 55.57
C ALA A 19 -14.88 -4.34 54.41
N ALA A 20 -13.58 -4.43 54.67
CA ALA A 20 -12.61 -4.86 53.66
C ALA A 20 -12.95 -6.27 53.11
N ASP A 21 -13.36 -7.18 53.96
CA ASP A 21 -13.73 -8.57 53.60
C ASP A 21 -14.98 -8.60 52.72
N GLU A 22 -15.92 -7.70 52.96
CA GLU A 22 -17.13 -7.57 52.14
C GLU A 22 -16.82 -7.01 50.75
N ILE A 23 -15.88 -6.06 50.64
CA ILE A 23 -15.37 -5.57 49.36
C ILE A 23 -14.78 -6.72 48.54
N MET A 24 -13.95 -7.53 49.17
CA MET A 24 -13.33 -8.71 48.53
C MET A 24 -14.38 -9.73 48.10
N THR A 25 -15.38 -10.00 48.92
CA THR A 25 -16.47 -10.92 48.61
C THR A 25 -17.24 -10.43 47.39
N LEU A 26 -17.71 -9.18 47.38
CA LEU A 26 -18.46 -8.61 46.25
C LEU A 26 -17.67 -8.56 44.96
N ALA A 27 -16.36 -8.27 45.07
CA ALA A 27 -15.46 -8.28 43.90
C ALA A 27 -15.26 -9.69 43.33
N ASN A 28 -15.04 -10.69 44.17
CA ASN A 28 -14.87 -12.09 43.78
C ASN A 28 -16.15 -12.69 43.15
N GLU A 29 -17.31 -12.27 43.66
CA GLU A 29 -18.62 -12.68 43.12
C GLU A 29 -19.01 -11.89 41.85
N GLY A 30 -18.21 -10.91 41.39
CA GLY A 30 -18.52 -10.08 40.23
C GLY A 30 -19.69 -9.10 40.42
N ARG A 31 -20.09 -8.83 41.67
CA ARG A 31 -21.25 -7.96 42.06
C ARG A 31 -20.87 -6.48 42.04
N TRP A 32 -20.35 -6.03 40.86
CA TRP A 32 -19.75 -4.69 40.70
C TRP A 32 -20.73 -3.54 40.96
N SER A 33 -22.01 -3.66 40.56
CA SER A 33 -23.01 -2.61 40.78
C SER A 33 -23.36 -2.44 42.29
N GLU A 34 -23.40 -3.54 43.04
CA GLU A 34 -23.61 -3.48 44.49
C GLU A 34 -22.40 -2.92 45.20
N LEU A 35 -21.19 -3.36 44.79
CA LEU A 35 -19.93 -2.81 45.29
C LEU A 35 -19.85 -1.28 45.02
N GLU A 36 -20.20 -0.81 43.84
CA GLU A 36 -20.25 0.61 43.50
C GLU A 36 -21.17 1.36 44.46
N SER A 37 -22.41 0.89 44.64
CA SER A 37 -23.40 1.56 45.49
C SER A 37 -22.92 1.71 46.94
N ARG A 38 -22.37 0.62 47.50
CA ARG A 38 -21.85 0.59 48.88
C ARG A 38 -20.58 1.40 49.04
N ALA A 39 -19.64 1.30 48.08
CA ALA A 39 -18.40 2.06 48.05
C ALA A 39 -18.64 3.57 47.92
N ARG A 40 -19.61 3.98 47.11
CA ARG A 40 -20.06 5.37 46.97
C ARG A 40 -20.61 5.92 48.30
N ALA A 41 -21.43 5.14 49.00
CA ALA A 41 -21.95 5.51 50.32
C ALA A 41 -20.84 5.63 51.36
N LEU A 42 -19.84 4.71 51.35
CA LEU A 42 -18.66 4.76 52.24
C LEU A 42 -17.80 5.99 51.95
N ALA A 43 -17.46 6.24 50.67
CA ALA A 43 -16.69 7.41 50.25
C ALA A 43 -17.37 8.75 50.65
N ALA A 44 -18.69 8.82 50.54
CA ALA A 44 -19.46 10.00 50.95
C ALA A 44 -19.43 10.22 52.47
N ARG A 45 -19.50 9.14 53.28
CA ARG A 45 -19.45 9.21 54.73
C ARG A 45 -18.07 9.48 55.30
N GLN A 46 -17.04 8.94 54.62
CA GLN A 46 -15.64 9.00 55.06
C GLN A 46 -14.75 9.49 53.92
N PRO A 47 -14.90 10.75 53.47
CA PRO A 47 -14.22 11.25 52.26
C PRO A 47 -12.69 11.35 52.40
N GLY A 48 -12.16 11.33 53.62
CA GLY A 48 -10.74 11.30 53.90
C GLY A 48 -10.13 9.91 53.99
N GLN A 49 -10.94 8.84 53.87
CA GLN A 49 -10.46 7.47 53.92
C GLN A 49 -10.35 6.84 52.54
N ALA A 50 -9.22 6.12 52.29
CA ALA A 50 -8.89 5.56 51.01
C ALA A 50 -9.81 4.38 50.58
N LEU A 51 -10.29 3.59 51.55
CA LEU A 51 -10.98 2.32 51.28
C LEU A 51 -12.19 2.48 50.39
N GLY A 52 -13.08 3.48 50.70
CA GLY A 52 -14.27 3.76 49.88
C GLY A 52 -13.93 4.18 48.45
N TRP A 53 -12.93 5.03 48.28
CA TRP A 53 -12.50 5.49 46.95
C TRP A 53 -11.82 4.40 46.15
N LYS A 54 -11.05 3.53 46.80
CA LYS A 54 -10.37 2.39 46.16
C LYS A 54 -11.39 1.37 45.64
N ALA A 55 -12.35 0.99 46.50
CA ALA A 55 -13.42 0.07 46.14
C ALA A 55 -14.32 0.65 45.03
N LEU A 56 -14.66 1.95 45.12
CA LEU A 56 -15.45 2.65 44.11
C LEU A 56 -14.72 2.70 42.76
N GLY A 57 -13.43 3.08 42.77
CA GLY A 57 -12.63 3.13 41.56
C GLY A 57 -12.55 1.77 40.88
N SER A 58 -12.27 0.69 41.64
CA SER A 58 -12.23 -0.67 41.11
C SER A 58 -13.57 -1.13 40.52
N ALA A 59 -14.70 -0.86 41.23
CA ALA A 59 -16.03 -1.24 40.75
C ALA A 59 -16.40 -0.51 39.42
N LEU A 60 -16.07 0.78 39.34
CA LEU A 60 -16.32 1.59 38.14
C LEU A 60 -15.46 1.17 36.95
N MET A 61 -14.18 0.81 37.18
CA MET A 61 -13.29 0.26 36.16
C MET A 61 -13.88 -1.02 35.55
N GLN A 62 -14.33 -1.95 36.37
CA GLN A 62 -14.89 -3.23 35.90
C GLN A 62 -16.23 -3.07 35.13
N GLN A 63 -16.94 -1.98 35.38
CA GLN A 63 -18.16 -1.62 34.68
C GLN A 63 -17.94 -0.74 33.43
N GLY A 64 -16.68 -0.42 33.08
CA GLY A 64 -16.34 0.48 31.97
C GLY A 64 -16.75 1.95 32.19
N LYS A 65 -17.09 2.35 33.43
CA LYS A 65 -17.49 3.72 33.80
C LYS A 65 -16.23 4.58 34.04
N PHE A 66 -15.38 4.71 33.02
CA PHE A 66 -14.03 5.31 33.17
C PHE A 66 -14.04 6.76 33.64
N ALA A 67 -14.99 7.60 33.18
CA ALA A 67 -15.05 9.00 33.62
C ALA A 67 -15.28 9.14 35.14
N ASP A 68 -16.19 8.32 35.68
CA ASP A 68 -16.47 8.29 37.14
C ASP A 68 -15.27 7.67 37.89
N ALA A 69 -14.66 6.63 37.32
CA ALA A 69 -13.48 5.98 37.88
C ALA A 69 -12.30 6.97 38.04
N ILE A 70 -12.07 7.85 37.05
CA ILE A 70 -11.04 8.90 37.13
C ILE A 70 -11.28 9.76 38.36
N THR A 71 -12.53 10.17 38.61
CA THR A 71 -12.88 11.00 39.77
C THR A 71 -12.57 10.29 41.09
N ALA A 72 -12.98 9.04 41.22
CA ALA A 72 -12.75 8.24 42.43
C ALA A 72 -11.28 7.95 42.68
N LEU A 73 -10.57 7.53 41.62
CA LEU A 73 -9.14 7.19 41.70
C LEU A 73 -8.25 8.43 41.91
N THR A 74 -8.62 9.58 41.34
CA THR A 74 -7.94 10.86 41.65
C THR A 74 -8.06 11.23 43.13
N ARG A 75 -9.19 10.97 43.75
CA ARG A 75 -9.38 11.15 45.20
C ARG A 75 -8.51 10.16 46.00
N LEU A 76 -8.55 8.88 45.59
CA LEU A 76 -7.69 7.85 46.22
C LEU A 76 -6.21 8.27 46.25
N VAL A 77 -5.64 8.61 45.08
CA VAL A 77 -4.20 8.95 44.98
C VAL A 77 -3.82 10.28 45.67
N LYS A 78 -4.80 11.16 45.88
CA LYS A 78 -4.62 12.35 46.74
C LYS A 78 -4.55 11.99 48.22
N ILE A 79 -5.33 11.01 48.69
CA ILE A 79 -5.36 10.54 50.07
C ILE A 79 -4.15 9.67 50.36
N VAL A 80 -3.82 8.75 49.42
CA VAL A 80 -2.70 7.82 49.51
C VAL A 80 -1.82 7.96 48.25
N PRO A 81 -0.87 8.91 48.22
CA PRO A 81 0.02 9.13 47.07
C PRO A 81 0.91 7.93 46.71
N SER A 82 1.02 6.97 47.60
CA SER A 82 1.78 5.73 47.43
C SER A 82 0.91 4.53 47.02
N ASP A 83 -0.39 4.71 46.70
CA ASP A 83 -1.22 3.60 46.24
C ASP A 83 -0.90 3.27 44.75
N ILE A 84 -0.09 2.24 44.57
CA ILE A 84 0.41 1.80 43.25
C ILE A 84 -0.75 1.41 42.33
N GLY A 85 -1.70 0.60 42.86
CA GLY A 85 -2.89 0.16 42.12
C GLY A 85 -3.79 1.33 41.72
N GLY A 86 -3.93 2.32 42.63
CA GLY A 86 -4.68 3.55 42.36
C GLY A 86 -4.09 4.35 41.19
N HIS A 87 -2.78 4.55 41.16
CA HIS A 87 -2.11 5.21 40.04
C HIS A 87 -2.21 4.40 38.73
N ASN A 88 -2.01 3.08 38.78
CA ASN A 88 -2.13 2.24 37.60
C ASN A 88 -3.56 2.23 37.02
N ASN A 89 -4.57 2.09 37.88
CA ASN A 89 -5.97 2.09 37.43
C ASN A 89 -6.45 3.48 36.97
N LEU A 90 -5.95 4.56 37.61
CA LEU A 90 -6.19 5.92 37.12
C LEU A 90 -5.62 6.10 35.70
N ALA A 91 -4.41 5.61 35.47
CA ALA A 91 -3.78 5.66 34.15
C ALA A 91 -4.58 4.88 33.11
N LEU A 92 -5.04 3.65 33.42
CA LEU A 92 -5.90 2.86 32.54
C LEU A 92 -7.20 3.60 32.18
N ALA A 93 -7.85 4.23 33.18
CA ALA A 93 -9.09 4.99 32.95
C ALA A 93 -8.85 6.25 32.09
N LEU A 94 -7.74 6.95 32.32
CA LEU A 94 -7.33 8.12 31.52
C LEU A 94 -7.05 7.73 30.06
N ASP A 95 -6.34 6.63 29.87
CA ASP A 95 -6.06 6.08 28.55
C ASP A 95 -7.33 5.70 27.78
N ALA A 96 -8.24 4.98 28.46
CA ALA A 96 -9.54 4.60 27.89
C ALA A 96 -10.44 5.80 27.53
N THR A 97 -10.19 6.97 28.11
CA THR A 97 -10.93 8.22 27.82
C THR A 97 -10.17 9.17 26.87
N GLY A 98 -9.10 8.72 26.21
CA GLY A 98 -8.36 9.50 25.23
C GLY A 98 -7.45 10.58 25.84
N ARG A 99 -6.96 10.37 27.07
CA ARG A 99 -6.06 11.29 27.79
C ARG A 99 -4.66 10.68 28.00
N PRO A 100 -3.92 10.33 26.90
CA PRO A 100 -2.70 9.54 27.00
C PRO A 100 -1.57 10.21 27.77
N GLY A 101 -1.42 11.54 27.70
CA GLY A 101 -0.38 12.25 28.43
C GLY A 101 -0.55 12.17 29.96
N GLU A 102 -1.78 12.24 30.46
CA GLU A 102 -2.08 12.11 31.88
C GLU A 102 -2.00 10.65 32.34
N ALA A 103 -2.36 9.71 31.46
CA ALA A 103 -2.19 8.28 31.68
C ALA A 103 -0.68 7.95 31.87
N GLU A 104 0.17 8.42 30.96
CA GLU A 104 1.62 8.25 31.05
C GLU A 104 2.17 8.79 32.37
N ALA A 105 1.78 9.99 32.77
CA ALA A 105 2.21 10.57 34.04
C ALA A 105 1.79 9.70 35.24
N SER A 106 0.59 9.13 35.20
CA SER A 106 0.08 8.26 36.26
C SER A 106 0.79 6.90 36.33
N TYR A 107 1.07 6.28 35.19
CA TYR A 107 1.89 5.06 35.14
C TYR A 107 3.31 5.31 35.68
N ARG A 108 3.96 6.41 35.29
CA ARG A 108 5.29 6.78 35.82
C ARG A 108 5.27 7.02 37.33
N ARG A 109 4.14 7.53 37.86
CA ARG A 109 3.95 7.63 39.33
C ARG A 109 3.88 6.26 39.97
N ALA A 110 3.11 5.31 39.43
CA ALA A 110 3.06 3.94 39.93
C ALA A 110 4.45 3.28 39.96
N ILE A 111 5.23 3.43 38.87
CA ILE A 111 6.59 2.92 38.72
C ILE A 111 7.53 3.60 39.74
N LYS A 112 7.40 4.90 39.94
CA LYS A 112 8.20 5.63 40.95
C LYS A 112 7.97 5.13 42.37
N VAL A 113 6.73 4.76 42.71
CA VAL A 113 6.38 4.18 44.00
C VAL A 113 6.92 2.75 44.15
N ASN A 114 6.73 1.93 43.10
CA ASN A 114 7.32 0.59 43.08
C ASN A 114 7.92 0.30 41.69
N PRO A 115 9.24 0.40 41.54
CA PRO A 115 9.95 0.11 40.31
C PRO A 115 9.83 -1.37 39.81
N ARG A 116 9.40 -2.27 40.67
CA ARG A 116 9.17 -3.69 40.33
C ARG A 116 7.69 -4.04 40.17
N TYR A 117 6.85 -3.08 39.87
CA TYR A 117 5.44 -3.34 39.56
C TYR A 117 5.26 -3.62 38.05
N ALA A 118 5.28 -4.89 37.65
CA ALA A 118 5.24 -5.33 36.25
C ALA A 118 4.05 -4.74 35.49
N GLY A 119 2.85 -4.71 36.10
CA GLY A 119 1.64 -4.20 35.44
C GLY A 119 1.75 -2.75 34.97
N ALA A 120 2.42 -1.86 35.75
CA ALA A 120 2.61 -0.48 35.29
C ALA A 120 3.62 -0.37 34.14
N HIS A 121 4.68 -1.19 34.16
CA HIS A 121 5.63 -1.25 33.05
C HIS A 121 4.97 -1.79 31.76
N GLN A 122 4.20 -2.86 31.85
CA GLN A 122 3.49 -3.45 30.70
C GLN A 122 2.47 -2.48 30.12
N ASN A 123 1.65 -1.84 30.97
CA ASN A 123 0.63 -0.89 30.54
C ASN A 123 1.24 0.39 29.94
N LEU A 124 2.31 0.93 30.56
CA LEU A 124 3.03 2.07 30.00
C LEU A 124 3.68 1.72 28.66
N GLY A 125 4.30 0.54 28.56
CA GLY A 125 4.84 0.05 27.29
C GLY A 125 3.76 -0.08 26.20
N GLY A 126 2.59 -0.59 26.55
CA GLY A 126 1.45 -0.67 25.64
C GLY A 126 0.93 0.71 25.19
N LEU A 127 0.85 1.67 26.09
CA LEU A 127 0.49 3.06 25.77
C LEU A 127 1.52 3.69 24.83
N LEU A 128 2.82 3.57 25.14
CA LEU A 128 3.91 4.11 24.32
C LEU A 128 3.94 3.50 22.92
N ALA A 129 3.68 2.19 22.80
CA ALA A 129 3.60 1.50 21.52
C ALA A 129 2.44 2.07 20.66
N ARG A 130 1.25 2.30 21.24
CA ARG A 130 0.14 2.94 20.52
C ARG A 130 0.42 4.38 20.10
N LEU A 131 1.32 5.06 20.80
CA LEU A 131 1.81 6.41 20.46
C LEU A 131 2.97 6.39 19.45
N GLY A 132 3.36 5.21 18.93
CA GLY A 132 4.48 5.07 18.00
C GLY A 132 5.88 5.18 18.64
N ARG A 133 5.98 5.27 19.97
CA ARG A 133 7.25 5.42 20.70
C ARG A 133 7.83 4.04 21.06
N PHE A 134 8.14 3.25 20.03
CA PHE A 134 8.48 1.84 20.18
C PHE A 134 9.76 1.56 20.97
N ASP A 135 10.78 2.42 20.87
CA ASP A 135 12.02 2.27 21.68
C ASP A 135 11.76 2.40 23.17
N GLU A 136 10.94 3.36 23.57
CA GLU A 136 10.58 3.53 24.99
C GLU A 136 9.63 2.42 25.45
N ALA A 137 8.70 2.01 24.58
CA ALA A 137 7.81 0.88 24.84
C ALA A 137 8.62 -0.39 25.14
N LEU A 138 9.59 -0.71 24.29
CA LEU A 138 10.46 -1.88 24.44
C LEU A 138 11.22 -1.87 25.76
N LYS A 139 11.75 -0.71 26.18
CA LYS A 139 12.44 -0.59 27.48
C LYS A 139 11.53 -0.98 28.66
N HIS A 140 10.32 -0.43 28.69
CA HIS A 140 9.37 -0.73 29.75
C HIS A 140 8.84 -2.16 29.67
N GLN A 141 8.56 -2.67 28.48
CA GLN A 141 8.09 -4.04 28.29
C GLN A 141 9.16 -5.07 28.70
N ARG A 142 10.43 -4.85 28.39
CA ARG A 142 11.55 -5.70 28.87
C ARG A 142 11.65 -5.71 30.40
N LEU A 143 11.49 -4.55 31.07
CA LEU A 143 11.45 -4.50 32.52
C LEU A 143 10.25 -5.27 33.09
N GLY A 144 9.08 -5.16 32.47
CA GLY A 144 7.91 -5.96 32.85
C GLY A 144 8.14 -7.45 32.68
N LEU A 145 8.79 -7.85 31.60
CA LEU A 145 9.13 -9.25 31.30
C LEU A 145 10.18 -9.80 32.28
N GLU A 146 11.19 -8.98 32.65
CA GLU A 146 12.20 -9.37 33.66
C GLU A 146 11.56 -9.66 35.05
N ILE A 147 10.50 -8.93 35.39
CA ILE A 147 9.76 -9.13 36.63
C ILE A 147 8.85 -10.36 36.57
N GLU A 148 8.19 -10.59 35.43
CA GLU A 148 7.25 -11.70 35.20
C GLU A 148 7.68 -12.57 34.01
N PRO A 149 8.78 -13.33 34.07
CA PRO A 149 9.37 -14.03 32.91
C PRO A 149 8.55 -15.21 32.40
N GLN A 150 7.60 -15.71 33.18
CA GLN A 150 6.74 -16.85 32.83
C GLN A 150 5.39 -16.42 32.27
N ARG A 151 5.20 -15.14 31.96
CA ARG A 151 3.95 -14.64 31.44
C ARG A 151 4.01 -14.49 29.91
N ALA A 152 3.22 -15.30 29.21
CA ALA A 152 3.20 -15.32 27.73
C ALA A 152 2.87 -13.95 27.12
N GLU A 153 1.93 -13.21 27.73
CA GLU A 153 1.55 -11.86 27.27
C GLU A 153 2.70 -10.84 27.37
N ALA A 154 3.58 -10.98 28.38
CA ALA A 154 4.75 -10.11 28.51
C ALA A 154 5.74 -10.34 27.36
N HIS A 155 5.96 -11.59 26.97
CA HIS A 155 6.75 -11.92 25.78
C HIS A 155 6.09 -11.39 24.50
N LEU A 156 4.77 -11.53 24.34
CA LEU A 156 4.03 -10.99 23.19
C LEU A 156 4.25 -9.49 23.01
N LEU A 157 4.16 -8.72 24.10
CA LEU A 157 4.34 -7.26 24.06
C LEU A 157 5.76 -6.88 23.61
N VAL A 158 6.78 -7.53 24.17
CA VAL A 158 8.18 -7.31 23.77
C VAL A 158 8.39 -7.64 22.30
N ALA A 159 7.90 -8.79 21.84
CA ALA A 159 8.03 -9.22 20.46
C ALA A 159 7.32 -8.27 19.49
N HIS A 160 6.17 -7.73 19.87
CA HIS A 160 5.44 -6.74 19.06
C HIS A 160 6.27 -5.45 18.89
N ALA A 161 6.83 -4.90 19.97
CA ALA A 161 7.66 -3.70 19.86
C ALA A 161 8.93 -3.93 19.03
N LEU A 162 9.56 -5.11 19.16
CA LEU A 162 10.70 -5.50 18.32
C LEU A 162 10.35 -5.57 16.84
N ARG A 163 9.19 -6.12 16.51
CA ARG A 163 8.71 -6.20 15.11
C ARG A 163 8.49 -4.81 14.53
N GLU A 164 7.85 -3.90 15.27
CA GLU A 164 7.63 -2.51 14.84
C GLU A 164 8.95 -1.72 14.67
N LEU A 165 10.00 -2.08 15.41
CA LEU A 165 11.36 -1.56 15.24
C LEU A 165 12.15 -2.23 14.10
N GLY A 166 11.54 -3.18 13.38
CA GLY A 166 12.19 -3.92 12.30
C GLY A 166 13.18 -5.01 12.77
N GLN A 167 13.26 -5.27 14.07
CA GLN A 167 14.14 -6.29 14.68
C GLN A 167 13.49 -7.68 14.58
N LEU A 168 13.20 -8.12 13.34
CA LEU A 168 12.32 -9.26 13.05
C LEU A 168 12.84 -10.59 13.61
N ARG A 169 14.16 -10.86 13.57
CA ARG A 169 14.73 -12.12 14.07
C ARG A 169 14.64 -12.21 15.59
N GLU A 170 14.84 -11.10 16.29
CA GLU A 170 14.67 -11.07 17.75
C GLU A 170 13.20 -11.23 18.12
N ALA A 171 12.28 -10.54 17.40
CA ALA A 171 10.84 -10.67 17.60
C ALA A 171 10.38 -12.12 17.42
N GLU A 172 10.84 -12.81 16.37
CA GLU A 172 10.56 -14.23 16.11
C GLU A 172 10.91 -15.10 17.33
N SER A 173 12.10 -14.95 17.88
CA SER A 173 12.56 -15.75 19.02
C SER A 173 11.69 -15.53 20.27
N VAL A 174 11.27 -14.27 20.50
CA VAL A 174 10.44 -13.90 21.66
C VAL A 174 8.98 -14.36 21.47
N TYR A 175 8.42 -14.29 20.24
CA TYR A 175 7.10 -14.88 19.95
C TYR A 175 7.10 -16.40 20.18
N ARG A 176 8.14 -17.11 19.74
CA ARG A 176 8.27 -18.56 20.01
C ARG A 176 8.29 -18.83 21.50
N ARG A 177 8.98 -18.00 22.30
CA ARG A 177 8.97 -18.15 23.75
C ARG A 177 7.57 -17.96 24.35
N ALA A 178 6.78 -17.02 23.84
CA ALA A 178 5.39 -16.87 24.25
C ALA A 178 4.56 -18.15 23.96
N LEU A 179 4.79 -18.78 22.81
CA LEU A 179 4.12 -20.02 22.42
C LEU A 179 4.61 -21.27 23.20
N GLU A 180 5.85 -21.30 23.66
CA GLU A 180 6.34 -22.34 24.59
C GLU A 180 5.60 -22.27 25.92
N LEU A 181 5.29 -21.05 26.41
CA LEU A 181 4.55 -20.84 27.64
C LEU A 181 3.04 -21.09 27.47
N GLN A 182 2.50 -20.70 26.32
CA GLN A 182 1.08 -20.87 25.98
C GLN A 182 0.93 -21.31 24.52
N PRO A 183 0.89 -22.63 24.24
CA PRO A 183 0.87 -23.17 22.87
C PRO A 183 -0.31 -22.73 22.00
N ASP A 184 -1.45 -22.41 22.59
CA ASP A 184 -2.66 -21.97 21.88
C ASP A 184 -2.90 -20.45 22.00
N PHE A 185 -1.82 -19.69 22.10
CA PHE A 185 -1.92 -18.25 22.17
C PHE A 185 -2.17 -17.63 20.78
N PHE A 186 -3.43 -17.31 20.51
CA PHE A 186 -3.90 -16.81 19.21
C PHE A 186 -3.03 -15.65 18.69
N ASP A 187 -2.84 -14.60 19.50
CA ASP A 187 -2.14 -13.39 19.07
C ASP A 187 -0.66 -13.69 18.77
N ALA A 188 -0.02 -14.57 19.54
CA ALA A 188 1.35 -14.98 19.29
C ALA A 188 1.50 -15.73 17.94
N HIS A 189 0.55 -16.64 17.61
CA HIS A 189 0.53 -17.27 16.30
C HIS A 189 0.32 -16.26 15.17
N LEU A 190 -0.64 -15.35 15.32
CA LEU A 190 -0.94 -14.35 14.30
C LEU A 190 0.27 -13.47 13.99
N TYR A 191 0.89 -12.91 15.03
CA TYR A 191 2.02 -11.97 14.86
C TYR A 191 3.34 -12.66 14.52
N LEU A 192 3.57 -13.90 14.99
CA LEU A 192 4.71 -14.71 14.53
C LEU A 192 4.59 -15.03 13.04
N GLY A 193 3.39 -15.40 12.57
CA GLY A 193 3.13 -15.59 11.16
C GLY A 193 3.44 -14.34 10.32
N LEU A 194 3.09 -13.14 10.82
CA LEU A 194 3.44 -11.88 10.17
C LEU A 194 4.96 -11.65 10.15
N ALA A 195 5.65 -11.80 11.29
CA ALA A 195 7.11 -11.61 11.37
C ALA A 195 7.87 -12.56 10.43
N LEU A 196 7.45 -13.83 10.35
CA LEU A 196 8.01 -14.81 9.43
C LEU A 196 7.71 -14.46 7.96
N SER A 197 6.52 -13.93 7.66
CA SER A 197 6.18 -13.45 6.32
C SER A 197 7.06 -12.26 5.89
N ASP A 198 7.34 -11.35 6.82
CA ASP A 198 8.24 -10.21 6.63
C ASP A 198 9.70 -10.65 6.43
N LEU A 199 10.09 -11.77 7.05
CA LEU A 199 11.40 -12.43 6.86
C LEU A 199 11.48 -13.29 5.61
N ALA A 200 10.39 -13.38 4.82
CA ALA A 200 10.23 -14.28 3.67
C ALA A 200 10.34 -15.77 4.01
N ASP A 201 10.12 -16.15 5.26
CA ASP A 201 10.06 -17.55 5.73
C ASP A 201 8.61 -18.05 5.67
N PHE A 202 8.14 -18.34 4.46
CA PHE A 202 6.72 -18.50 4.16
C PHE A 202 6.11 -19.81 4.66
N GLU A 203 6.86 -20.92 4.70
CA GLU A 203 6.31 -22.20 5.16
C GLU A 203 5.95 -22.18 6.65
N PRO A 204 6.84 -21.79 7.57
CA PRO A 204 6.47 -21.60 8.96
C PRO A 204 5.39 -20.54 9.15
N ALA A 205 5.45 -19.41 8.38
CA ALA A 205 4.42 -18.38 8.45
C ALA A 205 3.03 -18.95 8.15
N LEU A 206 2.91 -19.78 7.10
CA LEU A 206 1.65 -20.44 6.72
C LEU A 206 1.11 -21.34 7.83
N ALA A 207 1.99 -22.14 8.47
CA ALA A 207 1.61 -22.99 9.58
C ALA A 207 1.04 -22.17 10.76
N HIS A 208 1.68 -21.04 11.10
CA HIS A 208 1.23 -20.17 12.17
C HIS A 208 -0.08 -19.43 11.83
N HIS A 209 -0.25 -18.95 10.60
CA HIS A 209 -1.51 -18.34 10.17
C HIS A 209 -2.67 -19.35 10.15
N ARG A 210 -2.44 -20.60 9.71
CA ARG A 210 -3.44 -21.67 9.81
C ARG A 210 -3.82 -21.97 11.26
N ARG A 211 -2.83 -22.01 12.17
CA ARG A 211 -3.12 -22.21 13.60
C ARG A 211 -3.93 -21.06 14.19
N ALA A 212 -3.59 -19.81 13.86
CA ALA A 212 -4.37 -18.63 14.27
C ALA A 212 -5.81 -18.72 13.76
N ALA A 213 -6.01 -19.01 12.47
CA ALA A 213 -7.34 -19.15 11.88
C ALA A 213 -8.15 -20.31 12.52
N ALA A 214 -7.48 -21.42 12.89
CA ALA A 214 -8.10 -22.53 13.58
C ALA A 214 -8.49 -22.20 15.04
N LEU A 215 -7.66 -21.41 15.75
CA LEU A 215 -7.94 -20.99 17.13
C LEU A 215 -9.10 -19.99 17.21
N ARG A 216 -9.23 -19.10 16.23
CA ARG A 216 -10.33 -18.12 16.12
C ARG A 216 -10.84 -18.06 14.68
N PRO A 217 -11.74 -18.98 14.28
CA PRO A 217 -12.31 -19.00 12.92
C PRO A 217 -13.14 -17.77 12.56
N ASP A 218 -13.58 -17.01 13.56
CA ASP A 218 -14.32 -15.76 13.46
C ASP A 218 -13.42 -14.50 13.50
N SER A 219 -12.11 -14.67 13.42
CA SER A 219 -11.17 -13.56 13.35
C SER A 219 -10.94 -13.12 11.91
N HIS A 220 -11.50 -11.98 11.51
CA HIS A 220 -11.25 -11.37 10.20
C HIS A 220 -9.73 -11.20 9.91
N PRO A 221 -8.88 -10.65 10.82
CA PRO A 221 -7.45 -10.55 10.56
C PRO A 221 -6.77 -11.89 10.30
N ALA A 222 -7.13 -12.94 11.03
CA ALA A 222 -6.51 -14.25 10.84
C ALA A 222 -6.86 -14.86 9.48
N GLN A 223 -8.13 -14.80 9.08
CA GLN A 223 -8.59 -15.26 7.76
C GLN A 223 -7.92 -14.46 6.65
N LEU A 224 -7.87 -13.13 6.76
CA LEU A 224 -7.26 -12.26 5.76
C LEU A 224 -5.76 -12.57 5.58
N ARG A 225 -5.01 -12.75 6.66
CA ARG A 225 -3.56 -13.05 6.60
C ARG A 225 -3.29 -14.42 6.00
N LEU A 226 -4.07 -15.43 6.39
CA LEU A 226 -3.98 -16.76 5.80
C LEU A 226 -4.25 -16.73 4.30
N GLY A 227 -5.37 -16.17 3.89
CA GLY A 227 -5.74 -16.05 2.47
C GLY A 227 -4.72 -15.27 1.65
N SER A 228 -4.22 -14.15 2.19
CA SER A 228 -3.21 -13.32 1.51
C SER A 228 -1.87 -14.05 1.32
N LEU A 229 -1.44 -14.86 2.31
CA LEU A 229 -0.22 -15.64 2.16
C LEU A 229 -0.39 -16.79 1.17
N LEU A 230 -1.53 -17.48 1.19
CA LEU A 230 -1.87 -18.53 0.20
C LEU A 230 -1.88 -17.95 -1.23
N SER A 231 -2.48 -16.77 -1.43
CA SER A 231 -2.49 -16.07 -2.72
C SER A 231 -1.08 -15.73 -3.18
N LYS A 232 -0.26 -15.16 -2.28
CA LYS A 232 1.15 -14.82 -2.58
C LYS A 232 1.97 -16.04 -3.02
N LEU A 233 1.70 -17.20 -2.43
CA LEU A 233 2.39 -18.46 -2.73
C LEU A 233 1.79 -19.20 -3.93
N GLY A 234 0.66 -18.79 -4.44
CA GLY A 234 -0.09 -19.47 -5.49
C GLY A 234 -0.56 -20.88 -5.06
N ARG A 235 -0.90 -21.07 -3.80
CA ARG A 235 -1.24 -22.37 -3.19
C ARG A 235 -2.68 -22.40 -2.72
N ASP A 236 -3.26 -23.62 -2.76
CA ASP A 236 -4.56 -23.95 -2.19
C ASP A 236 -5.64 -22.88 -2.48
N GLU A 237 -5.99 -22.77 -3.75
CA GLU A 237 -6.96 -21.78 -4.24
C GLU A 237 -8.31 -21.90 -3.51
N ILE A 238 -8.69 -23.12 -3.12
CA ILE A 238 -9.96 -23.37 -2.42
C ILE A 238 -9.89 -22.78 -1.01
N GLU A 239 -8.87 -23.12 -0.21
CA GLU A 239 -8.67 -22.58 1.13
C GLU A 239 -8.56 -21.05 1.12
N MET A 240 -7.80 -20.52 0.17
CA MET A 240 -7.63 -19.07 -0.01
C MET A 240 -8.97 -18.36 -0.27
N ARG A 241 -9.76 -18.84 -1.23
CA ARG A 241 -11.08 -18.27 -1.54
C ARG A 241 -12.03 -18.36 -0.35
N GLN A 242 -12.01 -19.48 0.38
CA GLN A 242 -12.79 -19.65 1.62
C GLN A 242 -12.39 -18.64 2.68
N CYS A 243 -11.09 -18.38 2.87
CA CYS A 243 -10.61 -17.35 3.80
C CYS A 243 -11.14 -15.96 3.45
N PHE A 244 -11.05 -15.54 2.19
CA PHE A 244 -11.55 -14.23 1.77
C PHE A 244 -13.08 -14.13 1.83
N GLN A 245 -13.79 -15.20 1.46
CA GLN A 245 -15.24 -15.27 1.62
C GLN A 245 -15.64 -15.14 3.09
N ARG A 246 -14.89 -15.81 3.99
CA ARG A 246 -15.12 -15.71 5.43
C ARG A 246 -14.86 -14.29 5.97
N CYS A 247 -13.86 -13.59 5.44
CA CYS A 247 -13.66 -12.17 5.77
C CYS A 247 -14.89 -11.32 5.45
N ILE A 248 -15.49 -11.53 4.26
CA ILE A 248 -16.70 -10.80 3.83
C ILE A 248 -17.89 -11.13 4.74
N GLU A 249 -18.06 -12.42 5.11
CA GLU A 249 -19.15 -12.85 6.01
C GLU A 249 -19.02 -12.25 7.41
N LEU A 250 -17.79 -12.20 7.95
CA LEU A 250 -17.52 -11.67 9.29
C LEU A 250 -17.67 -10.16 9.37
N GLU A 251 -17.15 -9.46 8.38
CA GLU A 251 -17.17 -8.00 8.33
C GLU A 251 -17.63 -7.50 6.94
N PRO A 252 -18.93 -7.59 6.60
CA PRO A 252 -19.42 -7.24 5.26
C PRO A 252 -19.17 -5.78 4.86
N ARG A 253 -18.95 -4.90 5.84
CA ARG A 253 -18.64 -3.47 5.63
C ARG A 253 -17.14 -3.17 5.58
N ASN A 254 -16.28 -4.17 5.72
CA ASN A 254 -14.86 -4.04 5.55
C ASN A 254 -14.48 -4.34 4.10
N ALA A 255 -13.86 -3.39 3.41
CA ALA A 255 -13.50 -3.54 1.99
C ALA A 255 -12.37 -4.55 1.73
N ASP A 256 -11.58 -4.93 2.74
CA ASP A 256 -10.35 -5.71 2.56
C ASP A 256 -10.63 -7.11 2.01
N GLY A 257 -11.67 -7.79 2.52
CA GLY A 257 -12.07 -9.11 2.02
C GLY A 257 -12.55 -9.07 0.55
N TRP A 258 -13.30 -8.03 0.20
CA TRP A 258 -13.79 -7.83 -1.17
C TRP A 258 -12.64 -7.57 -2.14
N ILE A 259 -11.69 -6.70 -1.76
CA ILE A 259 -10.49 -6.40 -2.58
C ILE A 259 -9.64 -7.66 -2.76
N ALA A 260 -9.41 -8.42 -1.69
CA ALA A 260 -8.59 -9.62 -1.75
C ALA A 260 -9.20 -10.69 -2.68
N LEU A 261 -10.51 -10.92 -2.59
CA LEU A 261 -11.22 -11.86 -3.46
C LEU A 261 -11.27 -11.35 -4.91
N GLY A 262 -11.43 -10.04 -5.11
CA GLY A 262 -11.40 -9.40 -6.44
C GLY A 262 -10.04 -9.58 -7.13
N ASN A 263 -8.94 -9.37 -6.41
CA ASN A 263 -7.59 -9.61 -6.93
C ASN A 263 -7.37 -11.07 -7.32
N GLU A 264 -7.93 -12.01 -6.56
CA GLU A 264 -7.85 -13.42 -6.89
C GLU A 264 -8.62 -13.75 -8.17
N PHE A 265 -9.82 -13.22 -8.34
CA PHE A 265 -10.58 -13.39 -9.59
C PHE A 265 -9.89 -12.76 -10.79
N LEU A 266 -9.17 -11.64 -10.62
CA LEU A 266 -8.31 -11.10 -11.69
C LEU A 266 -7.19 -12.08 -12.07
N ARG A 267 -6.50 -12.64 -11.08
CA ARG A 267 -5.40 -13.60 -11.29
C ARG A 267 -5.88 -14.84 -12.06
N THR A 268 -7.10 -15.30 -11.79
CA THR A 268 -7.72 -16.45 -12.47
C THR A 268 -8.47 -16.07 -13.75
N LYS A 269 -8.39 -14.80 -14.18
CA LYS A 269 -9.06 -14.24 -15.37
C LYS A 269 -10.60 -14.30 -15.32
N GLU A 270 -11.17 -14.32 -14.13
CA GLU A 270 -12.62 -14.25 -13.90
C GLU A 270 -13.06 -12.78 -13.79
N HIS A 271 -12.88 -12.02 -14.87
CA HIS A 271 -12.97 -10.55 -14.89
C HIS A 271 -14.30 -10.01 -14.37
N GLU A 272 -15.43 -10.64 -14.71
CA GLU A 272 -16.76 -10.18 -14.27
C GLU A 272 -16.95 -10.34 -12.75
N ARG A 273 -16.47 -11.43 -12.16
CA ARG A 273 -16.48 -11.61 -10.71
C ARG A 273 -15.56 -10.65 -10.01
N ALA A 274 -14.37 -10.43 -10.56
CA ALA A 274 -13.43 -9.44 -10.03
C ALA A 274 -14.07 -8.05 -9.99
N ARG A 275 -14.72 -7.64 -11.07
CA ARG A 275 -15.44 -6.37 -11.16
C ARG A 275 -16.48 -6.21 -10.05
N GLN A 276 -17.34 -7.21 -9.84
CA GLN A 276 -18.37 -7.20 -8.80
C GLN A 276 -17.76 -7.02 -7.40
N MET A 277 -16.63 -7.67 -7.11
CA MET A 277 -15.94 -7.55 -5.83
C MET A 277 -15.36 -6.14 -5.64
N PHE A 278 -14.73 -5.58 -6.66
CA PHE A 278 -14.19 -4.23 -6.59
C PHE A 278 -15.29 -3.15 -6.50
N GLU A 279 -16.42 -3.34 -7.17
CA GLU A 279 -17.58 -2.47 -7.02
C GLU A 279 -18.08 -2.44 -5.58
N ALA A 280 -18.28 -3.61 -4.97
CA ALA A 280 -18.68 -3.70 -3.56
C ALA A 280 -17.65 -3.06 -2.63
N ALA A 281 -16.36 -3.29 -2.86
CA ALA A 281 -15.29 -2.67 -2.08
C ALA A 281 -15.28 -1.14 -2.22
N GLN A 282 -15.50 -0.62 -3.42
CA GLN A 282 -15.48 0.82 -3.70
C GLN A 282 -16.67 1.55 -3.06
N GLU A 283 -17.86 0.95 -3.01
CA GLU A 283 -19.00 1.52 -2.28
C GLU A 283 -18.73 1.63 -0.76
N LEU A 284 -17.93 0.70 -0.21
CA LEU A 284 -17.56 0.70 1.20
C LEU A 284 -16.40 1.65 1.52
N ARG A 285 -15.42 1.71 0.63
CA ARG A 285 -14.20 2.52 0.74
C ARG A 285 -13.84 3.11 -0.62
N PRO A 286 -14.44 4.25 -1.00
CA PRO A 286 -14.20 4.85 -2.32
C PRO A 286 -12.74 5.24 -2.58
N LEU A 287 -12.02 5.62 -1.52
CA LEU A 287 -10.64 6.09 -1.61
C LEU A 287 -9.71 5.24 -0.75
N LEU A 288 -8.55 4.89 -1.32
CA LEU A 288 -7.41 4.37 -0.56
C LEU A 288 -6.44 5.53 -0.32
N HIS A 289 -6.29 5.92 0.94
CA HIS A 289 -5.37 6.98 1.34
C HIS A 289 -3.96 6.43 1.60
N LYS A 290 -2.94 7.07 0.98
CA LYS A 290 -1.52 6.86 1.29
C LYS A 290 -0.93 8.19 1.77
N PRO A 291 -0.49 8.28 3.03
CA PRO A 291 0.04 9.53 3.58
C PRO A 291 1.38 9.91 2.96
N ALA A 292 1.69 11.20 3.04
CA ALA A 292 3.02 11.75 2.75
C ALA A 292 4.06 11.19 3.74
N VAL A 293 5.34 11.27 3.35
CA VAL A 293 6.46 11.02 4.30
C VAL A 293 6.58 12.18 5.29
N LYS A 294 6.15 13.37 4.91
CA LYS A 294 6.15 14.58 5.73
C LYS A 294 4.93 14.59 6.65
N GLU A 295 5.12 14.91 7.93
CA GLU A 295 4.05 14.93 8.95
C GLU A 295 2.89 15.87 8.58
N THR A 296 3.20 17.02 7.95
CA THR A 296 2.21 17.94 7.41
C THR A 296 2.35 17.97 5.89
N PRO A 297 1.46 17.33 5.13
CA PRO A 297 1.51 17.29 3.68
C PRO A 297 1.29 18.67 3.07
N ASP A 298 1.96 18.98 1.95
CA ASP A 298 1.83 20.27 1.29
C ASP A 298 0.49 20.39 0.54
N PHE A 299 -0.02 19.27 0.03
CA PHE A 299 -1.32 19.13 -0.67
C PHE A 299 -1.66 17.64 -0.81
N THR A 300 -2.77 17.35 -1.46
CA THR A 300 -3.20 15.97 -1.77
C THR A 300 -3.33 15.79 -3.28
N VAL A 301 -2.91 14.65 -3.80
CA VAL A 301 -3.06 14.22 -5.21
C VAL A 301 -4.15 13.16 -5.29
N LEU A 302 -5.13 13.35 -6.17
CA LEU A 302 -6.10 12.32 -6.53
C LEU A 302 -5.51 11.44 -7.64
N MET A 303 -5.27 10.17 -7.34
CA MET A 303 -4.70 9.18 -8.23
C MET A 303 -5.83 8.37 -8.87
N LEU A 304 -6.01 8.45 -10.18
CA LEU A 304 -6.97 7.61 -10.92
C LEU A 304 -6.26 6.36 -11.40
N ASP A 305 -6.65 5.21 -10.88
CA ASP A 305 -6.14 3.90 -11.28
C ASP A 305 -7.28 3.00 -11.83
N THR A 306 -6.96 1.78 -12.18
CA THR A 306 -7.93 0.73 -12.54
C THR A 306 -7.46 -0.62 -12.06
N ALA A 307 -8.40 -1.52 -11.83
CA ALA A 307 -8.09 -2.90 -11.48
C ALA A 307 -7.52 -3.64 -12.71
N GLY A 308 -6.28 -4.08 -12.64
CA GLY A 308 -5.62 -4.83 -13.71
C GLY A 308 -4.34 -4.19 -14.25
N ALA A 309 -3.94 -4.60 -15.45
CA ALA A 309 -2.72 -4.12 -16.11
C ALA A 309 -2.92 -2.75 -16.78
N GLY A 310 -1.84 -2.02 -16.99
CA GLY A 310 -1.84 -0.77 -17.77
C GLY A 310 -1.74 0.51 -16.95
N CYS A 311 -1.52 0.40 -15.62
CA CYS A 311 -1.29 1.56 -14.77
C CYS A 311 0.20 1.92 -14.65
N THR A 312 0.48 3.23 -14.57
CA THR A 312 1.81 3.77 -14.26
C THR A 312 2.23 3.30 -12.85
N PRO A 313 3.40 2.69 -12.66
CA PRO A 313 3.86 2.21 -11.37
C PRO A 313 4.38 3.37 -10.49
N VAL A 314 3.49 4.23 -10.07
CA VAL A 314 3.78 5.52 -9.43
C VAL A 314 4.46 5.39 -8.07
N ASP A 315 4.34 4.28 -7.37
CA ASP A 315 4.98 4.07 -6.07
C ASP A 315 6.52 4.14 -6.15
N PHE A 316 7.12 3.79 -7.29
CA PHE A 316 8.55 3.95 -7.52
C PHE A 316 8.95 5.41 -7.77
N LEU A 317 8.07 6.21 -8.36
CA LEU A 317 8.29 7.63 -8.62
C LEU A 317 8.05 8.49 -7.37
N SER A 318 6.96 8.24 -6.65
CA SER A 318 6.45 9.07 -5.56
C SER A 318 6.49 8.39 -4.18
N GLY A 319 7.30 7.34 -3.99
CA GLY A 319 7.36 6.59 -2.73
C GLY A 319 7.78 7.40 -1.51
N LYS A 320 8.50 8.52 -1.73
CA LYS A 320 8.91 9.50 -0.71
C LYS A 320 8.20 10.85 -0.90
N ALA A 321 6.98 10.84 -1.43
CA ALA A 321 6.22 12.06 -1.70
C ALA A 321 5.99 12.90 -0.44
N VAL A 322 6.09 14.22 -0.59
CA VAL A 322 5.78 15.20 0.45
C VAL A 322 4.29 15.58 0.48
N TYR A 323 3.51 14.98 -0.38
CA TYR A 323 2.06 15.15 -0.55
C TYR A 323 1.31 13.84 -0.29
N ASP A 324 0.08 13.97 0.19
CA ASP A 324 -0.83 12.82 0.35
C ASP A 324 -1.33 12.33 -1.00
N ARG A 325 -1.68 11.05 -1.08
CA ARG A 325 -2.22 10.42 -2.29
C ARG A 325 -3.50 9.69 -1.96
N ASN A 326 -4.58 10.06 -2.64
CA ASN A 326 -5.87 9.38 -2.59
C ASN A 326 -6.09 8.59 -3.88
N PHE A 327 -6.12 7.28 -3.82
CA PHE A 327 -6.32 6.40 -4.96
C PHE A 327 -7.81 6.12 -5.15
N TYR A 328 -8.28 6.30 -6.38
CA TYR A 328 -9.63 5.99 -6.82
C TYR A 328 -9.59 5.06 -8.02
N CYS A 329 -10.21 3.88 -7.89
CA CYS A 329 -10.30 2.91 -8.97
C CYS A 329 -11.42 3.29 -9.95
N VAL A 330 -11.05 3.61 -11.19
CA VAL A 330 -12.00 3.90 -12.27
C VAL A 330 -12.55 2.58 -12.79
N MET A 331 -13.88 2.47 -12.81
CA MET A 331 -14.62 1.32 -13.33
C MET A 331 -15.15 1.59 -14.74
N ASP A 332 -15.64 0.56 -15.41
CA ASP A 332 -16.30 0.62 -16.73
C ASP A 332 -17.74 1.18 -16.68
N LYS A 333 -17.99 2.08 -15.73
CA LYS A 333 -19.27 2.77 -15.52
C LYS A 333 -19.04 4.19 -14.98
N PRO A 334 -20.02 5.10 -15.09
CA PRO A 334 -19.92 6.43 -14.51
C PRO A 334 -19.72 6.38 -12.99
N SER A 335 -18.81 7.23 -12.47
CA SER A 335 -18.56 7.34 -11.03
C SER A 335 -19.75 7.95 -10.31
N THR A 336 -20.13 7.34 -9.17
CA THR A 336 -21.15 7.83 -8.23
C THR A 336 -20.55 8.78 -7.16
N HIS A 337 -19.21 8.88 -7.07
CA HIS A 337 -18.48 9.58 -6.01
C HIS A 337 -17.96 10.97 -6.41
N LEU A 338 -18.51 11.59 -7.48
CA LEU A 338 -17.98 12.82 -8.08
C LEU A 338 -17.73 13.94 -7.06
N GLU A 339 -18.69 14.21 -6.17
CA GLU A 339 -18.55 15.31 -5.19
C GLU A 339 -17.47 15.03 -4.15
N LEU A 340 -17.31 13.79 -3.73
CA LEU A 340 -16.19 13.37 -2.88
C LEU A 340 -14.86 13.58 -3.60
N LEU A 341 -14.77 13.18 -4.87
CA LEU A 341 -13.53 13.22 -5.64
C LEU A 341 -13.08 14.66 -5.93
N LYS A 342 -14.00 15.61 -6.16
CA LYS A 342 -13.69 17.04 -6.35
C LYS A 342 -12.94 17.66 -5.16
N THR A 343 -13.15 17.12 -3.96
CA THR A 343 -12.52 17.61 -2.73
C THR A 343 -11.37 16.75 -2.24
N SER A 344 -11.06 15.65 -2.95
CA SER A 344 -10.09 14.64 -2.52
C SER A 344 -8.67 14.89 -3.01
N GLY A 345 -8.42 15.97 -3.76
CA GLY A 345 -7.08 16.34 -4.24
C GLY A 345 -7.06 17.74 -4.86
N ALA A 346 -5.91 18.37 -4.83
CA ALA A 346 -5.66 19.66 -5.51
C ALA A 346 -5.33 19.46 -7.00
N VAL A 347 -4.86 18.28 -7.37
CA VAL A 347 -4.49 17.87 -8.73
C VAL A 347 -4.83 16.40 -8.92
N VAL A 348 -5.18 16.02 -10.13
CA VAL A 348 -5.43 14.64 -10.53
C VAL A 348 -4.19 14.09 -11.23
N PHE A 349 -3.76 12.89 -10.90
CA PHE A 349 -2.81 12.11 -11.70
C PHE A 349 -3.52 10.89 -12.27
N ASN A 350 -3.62 10.82 -13.60
CA ASN A 350 -4.14 9.64 -14.25
C ASN A 350 -3.05 8.59 -14.41
N MET A 351 -3.19 7.49 -13.69
CA MET A 351 -2.28 6.35 -13.75
C MET A 351 -2.57 5.39 -14.90
N ILE A 352 -3.78 5.42 -15.48
CA ILE A 352 -4.19 4.54 -16.58
C ILE A 352 -3.43 5.01 -17.82
N GLY A 353 -2.28 4.40 -18.08
CA GLY A 353 -1.27 4.89 -19.03
C GLY A 353 -1.12 4.04 -20.30
N ASP A 354 -1.81 2.91 -20.42
CA ASP A 354 -1.76 2.00 -21.55
C ASP A 354 -3.03 2.10 -22.40
N ALA A 355 -2.88 2.50 -23.65
CA ALA A 355 -4.01 2.68 -24.56
C ALA A 355 -4.71 1.37 -24.97
N ASP A 356 -3.98 0.24 -25.02
CA ASP A 356 -4.53 -1.06 -25.40
C ASP A 356 -5.20 -1.74 -24.20
N ASN A 357 -4.46 -1.90 -23.10
CA ASN A 357 -4.97 -2.55 -21.88
C ASN A 357 -6.04 -1.70 -21.17
N GLY A 358 -5.97 -0.38 -21.30
CA GLY A 358 -6.94 0.57 -20.75
C GLY A 358 -8.13 0.89 -21.66
N ALA A 359 -8.21 0.32 -22.85
CA ALA A 359 -9.18 0.72 -23.89
C ALA A 359 -10.64 0.73 -23.40
N GLY A 360 -11.04 -0.24 -22.56
CA GLY A 360 -12.39 -0.32 -22.00
C GLY A 360 -12.68 0.70 -20.89
N ILE A 361 -11.64 1.14 -20.15
CA ILE A 361 -11.77 2.01 -18.98
C ILE A 361 -11.50 3.48 -19.29
N LEU A 362 -10.58 3.76 -20.22
CA LEU A 362 -10.18 5.12 -20.57
C LEU A 362 -11.35 6.05 -20.95
N PRO A 363 -12.41 5.62 -21.68
CA PRO A 363 -13.57 6.48 -21.95
C PRO A 363 -14.26 6.95 -20.65
N HIS A 364 -14.39 6.07 -19.65
CA HIS A 364 -14.96 6.40 -18.34
C HIS A 364 -14.03 7.31 -17.53
N ALA A 365 -12.72 7.09 -17.63
CA ALA A 365 -11.71 7.98 -17.04
C ALA A 365 -11.74 9.38 -17.67
N VAL A 366 -11.99 9.50 -18.99
CA VAL A 366 -12.16 10.79 -19.68
C VAL A 366 -13.39 11.51 -19.16
N ASP A 367 -14.57 10.85 -19.10
CA ASP A 367 -15.79 11.44 -18.56
C ASP A 367 -15.58 11.93 -17.12
N LEU A 368 -14.95 11.11 -16.28
CA LEU A 368 -14.65 11.46 -14.91
C LEU A 368 -13.72 12.67 -14.83
N ALA A 369 -12.61 12.68 -15.59
CA ALA A 369 -11.63 13.77 -15.62
C ALA A 369 -12.26 15.10 -16.04
N ASP A 370 -13.08 15.08 -17.10
CA ASP A 370 -13.80 16.26 -17.60
C ASP A 370 -14.77 16.82 -16.55
N ARG A 371 -15.47 15.95 -15.82
CA ARG A 371 -16.45 16.31 -14.78
C ARG A 371 -15.82 16.79 -13.49
N LEU A 372 -14.59 16.34 -13.17
CA LEU A 372 -13.85 16.81 -12.00
C LEU A 372 -13.44 18.27 -12.16
N GLY A 373 -13.02 18.69 -13.36
CA GLY A 373 -12.59 20.06 -13.63
C GLY A 373 -11.33 20.48 -12.85
N LEU A 374 -10.56 19.54 -12.33
CA LEU A 374 -9.30 19.76 -11.63
C LEU A 374 -8.13 19.75 -12.61
N PRO A 375 -7.02 20.43 -12.29
CA PRO A 375 -5.76 20.24 -13.02
C PRO A 375 -5.41 18.76 -13.08
N ILE A 376 -5.01 18.27 -14.25
CA ILE A 376 -4.72 16.85 -14.43
C ILE A 376 -3.37 16.63 -15.09
N VAL A 377 -2.65 15.63 -14.62
CA VAL A 377 -1.43 15.09 -15.23
C VAL A 377 -1.80 13.86 -16.04
N ASN A 378 -1.34 13.79 -17.28
CA ASN A 378 -1.62 12.71 -18.22
C ASN A 378 -3.13 12.49 -18.44
N HIS A 379 -3.81 13.52 -18.95
CA HIS A 379 -5.25 13.44 -19.19
C HIS A 379 -5.61 12.15 -19.97
N PRO A 380 -6.61 11.34 -19.52
CA PRO A 380 -6.95 10.04 -20.13
C PRO A 380 -7.22 10.12 -21.64
N ARG A 381 -7.77 11.25 -22.13
CA ARG A 381 -8.00 11.51 -23.57
C ARG A 381 -6.70 11.49 -24.38
N GLN A 382 -5.59 11.95 -23.81
CA GLN A 382 -4.29 11.92 -24.48
C GLN A 382 -3.76 10.48 -24.55
N VAL A 383 -3.96 9.71 -23.48
CA VAL A 383 -3.54 8.30 -23.43
C VAL A 383 -4.21 7.47 -24.53
N LEU A 384 -5.50 7.69 -24.82
CA LEU A 384 -6.20 7.02 -25.92
C LEU A 384 -5.50 7.19 -27.28
N GLY A 385 -4.77 8.31 -27.46
CA GLY A 385 -4.02 8.60 -28.68
C GLY A 385 -2.59 8.04 -28.71
N THR A 386 -2.15 7.25 -27.73
CA THR A 386 -0.78 6.75 -27.63
C THR A 386 -0.58 5.31 -28.08
N SER A 387 -1.59 4.68 -28.70
CA SER A 387 -1.41 3.36 -29.32
C SER A 387 -0.28 3.40 -30.36
N ARG A 388 0.40 2.27 -30.59
CA ARG A 388 1.54 2.21 -31.51
C ARG A 388 1.21 2.69 -32.93
N GLU A 389 0.04 2.29 -33.45
CA GLU A 389 -0.46 2.72 -34.74
C GLU A 389 -0.75 4.23 -34.76
N ALA A 390 -1.46 4.75 -33.75
CA ALA A 390 -1.79 6.17 -33.68
C ALA A 390 -0.53 7.04 -33.57
N MET A 391 0.47 6.61 -32.79
CA MET A 391 1.74 7.30 -32.66
C MET A 391 2.56 7.23 -33.95
N ALA A 392 2.64 6.08 -34.62
CA ALA A 392 3.33 5.97 -35.91
C ALA A 392 2.71 6.92 -36.96
N ALA A 393 1.38 6.98 -37.06
CA ALA A 393 0.68 7.90 -37.96
C ALA A 393 0.92 9.37 -37.60
N ARG A 394 0.88 9.73 -36.30
CA ARG A 394 1.08 11.11 -35.81
C ARG A 394 2.52 11.61 -36.01
N LEU A 395 3.50 10.72 -35.89
CA LEU A 395 4.92 11.01 -36.02
C LEU A 395 5.43 10.97 -37.46
N ALA A 396 4.61 10.51 -38.40
CA ALA A 396 5.00 10.47 -39.82
C ALA A 396 5.48 11.83 -40.32
N GLY A 397 6.70 11.88 -40.91
CA GLY A 397 7.31 13.10 -41.38
C GLY A 397 8.04 13.94 -40.31
N THR A 398 8.21 13.43 -39.10
CA THR A 398 9.07 14.08 -38.08
C THR A 398 10.50 14.22 -38.63
N PRO A 399 11.09 15.44 -38.64
CA PRO A 399 12.46 15.64 -39.12
C PRO A 399 13.48 14.83 -38.32
N ASN A 400 14.50 14.30 -39.00
CA ASN A 400 15.59 13.48 -38.44
C ASN A 400 15.08 12.23 -37.70
N ALA A 401 13.90 11.72 -38.07
CA ALA A 401 13.30 10.55 -37.46
C ALA A 401 12.82 9.56 -38.51
N ARG A 402 13.07 8.29 -38.25
CA ARG A 402 12.54 7.15 -39.00
C ARG A 402 11.42 6.51 -38.21
N ILE A 403 10.21 6.66 -38.70
CA ILE A 403 8.98 6.17 -38.05
C ILE A 403 8.51 4.95 -38.83
N PRO A 404 8.68 3.70 -38.29
CA PRO A 404 8.22 2.50 -38.97
C PRO A 404 6.70 2.51 -39.13
N LYS A 405 6.21 2.25 -40.33
CA LYS A 405 4.77 2.08 -40.51
C LYS A 405 4.26 0.93 -39.64
N THR A 406 3.16 1.18 -38.97
CA THR A 406 2.56 0.23 -38.03
C THR A 406 1.07 0.13 -38.31
N LEU A 407 0.55 -1.09 -38.41
CA LEU A 407 -0.86 -1.40 -38.54
C LEU A 407 -1.34 -2.15 -37.30
N ARG A 408 -2.58 -1.86 -36.86
CA ARG A 408 -3.30 -2.64 -35.85
C ARG A 408 -4.36 -3.47 -36.57
N LEU A 409 -4.25 -4.79 -36.50
CA LEU A 409 -5.12 -5.72 -37.24
C LEU A 409 -5.85 -6.64 -36.27
N SER A 410 -7.07 -7.00 -36.61
CA SER A 410 -7.80 -8.06 -35.91
C SER A 410 -7.14 -9.43 -36.13
N ALA A 411 -7.44 -10.40 -35.27
CA ALA A 411 -6.98 -11.77 -35.44
C ALA A 411 -7.40 -12.36 -36.78
N ALA A 412 -8.62 -12.05 -37.23
CA ALA A 412 -9.15 -12.53 -38.52
C ALA A 412 -8.41 -11.92 -39.71
N ASP A 413 -8.19 -10.60 -39.70
CA ASP A 413 -7.50 -9.92 -40.80
C ASP A 413 -6.05 -10.39 -40.90
N LEU A 414 -5.35 -10.52 -39.73
CA LEU A 414 -3.97 -10.96 -39.71
C LEU A 414 -3.83 -12.42 -40.12
N ALA A 415 -4.71 -13.32 -39.71
CA ALA A 415 -4.67 -14.72 -40.10
C ALA A 415 -4.80 -14.91 -41.64
N HIS A 416 -5.52 -13.99 -42.31
CA HIS A 416 -5.71 -14.00 -43.78
C HIS A 416 -4.74 -13.06 -44.52
N ALA A 417 -3.76 -12.48 -43.86
CA ALA A 417 -2.87 -11.47 -44.42
C ALA A 417 -2.12 -11.93 -45.69
N ALA A 418 -1.81 -13.23 -45.79
CA ALA A 418 -1.11 -13.80 -46.96
C ALA A 418 -1.94 -13.73 -48.25
N THR A 419 -3.27 -13.58 -48.19
CA THR A 419 -4.18 -13.60 -49.32
C THR A 419 -5.02 -12.33 -49.48
N SER A 420 -5.14 -11.52 -48.44
CA SER A 420 -6.02 -10.34 -48.40
C SER A 420 -5.38 -9.06 -48.93
N GLY A 421 -4.05 -9.01 -49.06
CA GLY A 421 -3.32 -7.78 -49.40
C GLY A 421 -3.29 -6.72 -48.29
N VAL A 422 -3.79 -7.02 -47.10
CA VAL A 422 -3.85 -6.06 -45.97
C VAL A 422 -2.49 -5.53 -45.56
N LEU A 423 -1.41 -6.27 -45.84
CA LEU A 423 -0.03 -5.90 -45.53
C LEU A 423 0.77 -5.33 -46.71
N ASP A 424 0.15 -5.17 -47.92
CA ASP A 424 0.83 -4.70 -49.13
C ASP A 424 1.43 -3.28 -48.98
N ALA A 425 0.91 -2.49 -48.02
CA ALA A 425 1.42 -1.17 -47.72
C ALA A 425 2.71 -1.18 -46.87
N LEU A 426 3.13 -2.35 -46.37
CA LEU A 426 4.31 -2.52 -45.51
C LEU A 426 5.44 -3.20 -46.28
N THR A 427 6.68 -2.83 -45.90
CA THR A 427 7.90 -3.39 -46.53
C THR A 427 8.50 -4.47 -45.62
N MET A 428 8.82 -5.64 -46.22
CA MET A 428 9.50 -6.74 -45.51
C MET A 428 10.97 -6.37 -45.17
N PRO A 429 11.50 -6.88 -44.06
CA PRO A 429 10.89 -7.78 -43.08
C PRO A 429 9.91 -7.04 -42.15
N LEU A 430 9.00 -7.78 -41.53
CA LEU A 430 8.01 -7.23 -40.60
C LEU A 430 8.21 -7.74 -39.18
N LEU A 431 7.78 -6.93 -38.23
CA LEU A 431 7.68 -7.28 -36.81
C LEU A 431 6.22 -7.52 -36.47
N VAL A 432 5.89 -8.70 -35.95
CA VAL A 432 4.52 -9.07 -35.54
C VAL A 432 4.49 -9.27 -34.03
N ARG A 433 3.53 -8.65 -33.36
CA ARG A 433 3.32 -8.81 -31.92
C ARG A 433 1.85 -8.74 -31.52
N THR A 434 1.50 -9.29 -30.37
CA THR A 434 0.19 -9.12 -29.76
C THR A 434 0.00 -7.70 -29.23
N ALA A 435 -1.19 -7.12 -29.35
CA ALA A 435 -1.51 -5.85 -28.69
C ALA A 435 -1.56 -6.02 -27.17
N GLY A 436 -1.29 -4.95 -26.42
CA GLY A 436 -1.29 -4.95 -24.95
C GLY A 436 -0.12 -5.67 -24.29
N THR A 437 0.89 -6.14 -25.04
CA THR A 437 2.09 -6.78 -24.47
C THR A 437 3.28 -5.86 -24.45
N HIS A 438 4.13 -6.04 -23.41
CA HIS A 438 5.39 -5.35 -23.21
C HIS A 438 6.51 -6.38 -22.98
N GLY A 439 7.78 -5.97 -23.13
CA GLY A 439 8.92 -6.82 -22.79
C GLY A 439 9.34 -7.86 -23.82
N GLY A 440 8.73 -7.89 -25.02
CA GLY A 440 9.12 -8.79 -26.10
C GLY A 440 8.47 -10.17 -26.07
N ASP A 441 7.44 -10.36 -25.25
CA ASP A 441 6.60 -11.55 -25.30
C ASP A 441 5.69 -11.53 -26.54
N ALA A 442 5.49 -12.72 -27.15
CA ALA A 442 4.73 -12.86 -28.39
C ALA A 442 5.13 -11.79 -29.43
N PHE A 443 6.44 -11.71 -29.73
CA PHE A 443 7.02 -10.74 -30.65
C PHE A 443 8.03 -11.42 -31.57
N GLU A 444 7.77 -11.42 -32.88
CA GLU A 444 8.57 -12.12 -33.89
C GLU A 444 8.89 -11.22 -35.08
N LYS A 445 10.09 -11.40 -35.64
CA LYS A 445 10.48 -10.86 -36.93
C LYS A 445 10.21 -11.90 -38.00
N ILE A 446 9.54 -11.51 -39.08
CA ILE A 446 9.19 -12.37 -40.21
C ILE A 446 9.73 -11.79 -41.51
N ASP A 447 10.29 -12.66 -42.33
CA ASP A 447 10.84 -12.32 -43.64
C ASP A 447 9.86 -12.67 -44.79
N SER A 448 8.70 -13.28 -44.46
CA SER A 448 7.65 -13.62 -45.39
C SER A 448 6.29 -13.73 -44.65
N LEU A 449 5.17 -13.77 -45.38
CA LEU A 449 3.83 -13.84 -44.79
C LEU A 449 3.41 -15.24 -44.31
N GLN A 450 4.14 -16.30 -44.70
CA GLN A 450 3.75 -17.68 -44.37
C GLN A 450 3.69 -17.99 -42.87
N PRO A 451 4.58 -17.48 -41.98
CA PRO A 451 4.52 -17.77 -40.54
C PRO A 451 3.37 -17.11 -39.78
N ILE A 452 2.71 -16.10 -40.35
CA ILE A 452 1.72 -15.25 -39.65
C ILE A 452 0.55 -16.06 -39.08
N ALA A 453 -0.04 -16.94 -39.88
CA ALA A 453 -1.18 -17.74 -39.42
C ALA A 453 -0.82 -18.64 -38.24
N ALA A 454 0.39 -19.21 -38.25
CA ALA A 454 0.92 -19.99 -37.14
C ALA A 454 1.21 -19.12 -35.89
N PHE A 455 1.67 -17.89 -36.07
CA PHE A 455 1.86 -16.93 -35.00
C PHE A 455 0.52 -16.59 -34.30
N VAL A 456 -0.53 -16.26 -35.09
CA VAL A 456 -1.88 -15.97 -34.57
C VAL A 456 -2.43 -17.17 -33.79
N ALA A 457 -2.25 -18.39 -34.31
CA ALA A 457 -2.69 -19.61 -33.64
C ALA A 457 -1.98 -19.89 -32.31
N ARG A 458 -0.67 -19.56 -32.21
CA ARG A 458 0.13 -19.73 -30.98
C ARG A 458 -0.19 -18.68 -29.92
N HIS A 459 -0.56 -17.48 -30.33
CA HIS A 459 -0.75 -16.33 -29.46
C HIS A 459 -2.13 -15.70 -29.67
N PRO A 460 -3.23 -16.36 -29.31
CA PRO A 460 -4.59 -15.90 -29.60
C PRO A 460 -4.95 -14.66 -28.76
N VAL A 461 -5.17 -13.53 -29.41
CA VAL A 461 -5.68 -12.26 -28.88
C VAL A 461 -6.56 -11.59 -29.93
N ASP A 462 -7.33 -10.57 -29.54
CA ASP A 462 -8.24 -9.87 -30.46
C ASP A 462 -7.49 -9.04 -31.51
N PHE A 463 -6.36 -8.42 -31.11
CA PHE A 463 -5.61 -7.50 -31.97
C PHE A 463 -4.11 -7.75 -31.92
N TYR A 464 -3.47 -7.42 -33.04
CA TYR A 464 -2.03 -7.51 -33.22
C TYR A 464 -1.50 -6.22 -33.83
N TYR A 465 -0.21 -5.93 -33.58
CA TYR A 465 0.54 -4.92 -34.31
C TYR A 465 1.47 -5.59 -35.32
N VAL A 466 1.47 -5.04 -36.55
CA VAL A 466 2.43 -5.38 -37.61
C VAL A 466 3.17 -4.11 -37.96
N THR A 467 4.49 -4.12 -37.81
CA THR A 467 5.36 -2.95 -37.95
C THR A 467 6.51 -3.28 -38.93
N GLU A 468 6.89 -2.35 -39.79
CA GLU A 468 8.09 -2.49 -40.63
C GLU A 468 9.33 -2.61 -39.76
N TYR A 469 10.20 -3.56 -40.09
CA TYR A 469 11.50 -3.68 -39.43
C TYR A 469 12.47 -2.62 -39.95
N VAL A 470 13.14 -1.94 -39.04
CA VAL A 470 14.24 -1.02 -39.32
C VAL A 470 15.53 -1.58 -38.75
N ASP A 471 16.54 -1.73 -39.58
CA ASP A 471 17.89 -2.10 -39.12
C ASP A 471 18.60 -0.84 -38.60
N TYR A 472 18.83 -0.78 -37.29
CA TYR A 472 19.49 0.32 -36.59
C TYR A 472 20.82 -0.11 -35.95
N ARG A 473 21.43 -1.16 -36.49
CA ARG A 473 22.74 -1.59 -36.00
C ARG A 473 23.79 -0.50 -36.16
N SER A 474 24.55 -0.28 -35.11
CA SER A 474 25.72 0.58 -35.12
C SER A 474 26.86 -0.08 -35.93
N ALA A 475 27.94 0.68 -36.24
CA ALA A 475 29.08 0.21 -37.04
C ALA A 475 29.79 -1.02 -36.43
N ASP A 476 29.68 -1.21 -35.11
CA ASP A 476 30.22 -2.37 -34.39
C ASP A 476 29.31 -3.63 -34.46
N GLY A 477 28.19 -3.55 -35.16
CA GLY A 477 27.25 -4.65 -35.33
C GLY A 477 26.25 -4.82 -34.21
N LEU A 478 26.26 -3.93 -33.20
CA LEU A 478 25.38 -4.00 -32.04
C LEU A 478 24.15 -3.07 -32.19
N PHE A 479 23.06 -3.46 -31.54
CA PHE A 479 21.87 -2.66 -31.45
C PHE A 479 21.82 -1.90 -30.11
N ARG A 480 21.52 -0.61 -30.15
CA ARG A 480 21.41 0.28 -29.00
C ARG A 480 20.01 0.85 -28.89
N LYS A 481 19.32 0.51 -27.80
CA LYS A 481 17.99 1.04 -27.49
C LYS A 481 18.09 2.00 -26.32
N TYR A 482 17.78 3.26 -26.58
CA TYR A 482 17.83 4.35 -25.62
C TYR A 482 16.42 4.65 -25.11
N ARG A 483 16.31 4.88 -23.81
CA ARG A 483 15.06 5.31 -23.17
C ARG A 483 15.24 6.69 -22.55
N PHE A 484 14.36 7.59 -22.91
CA PHE A 484 14.21 8.88 -22.29
C PHE A 484 12.89 8.94 -21.51
N ILE A 485 12.90 9.67 -20.39
CA ILE A 485 11.69 10.07 -19.68
C ILE A 485 11.46 11.56 -19.99
N CYS A 486 10.28 11.87 -20.49
CA CYS A 486 9.86 13.24 -20.73
C CYS A 486 8.93 13.70 -19.62
N ILE A 487 9.25 14.79 -18.95
CA ILE A 487 8.47 15.41 -17.88
C ILE A 487 8.33 16.88 -18.20
N ASP A 488 7.10 17.35 -18.39
CA ASP A 488 6.82 18.76 -18.73
C ASP A 488 7.64 19.29 -19.92
N GLY A 489 7.89 18.42 -20.91
CA GLY A 489 8.68 18.75 -22.09
C GLY A 489 10.21 18.75 -21.89
N GLN A 490 10.70 18.35 -20.73
CA GLN A 490 12.12 18.10 -20.46
C GLN A 490 12.46 16.65 -20.72
N LEU A 491 13.46 16.37 -21.56
CA LEU A 491 13.99 15.02 -21.79
C LEU A 491 15.07 14.69 -20.76
N LEU A 492 14.88 13.58 -20.06
CA LEU A 492 15.79 13.04 -19.06
C LEU A 492 16.23 11.63 -19.51
N PRO A 493 17.54 11.36 -19.70
CA PRO A 493 18.00 10.04 -20.04
C PRO A 493 17.77 9.08 -18.87
N TYR A 494 17.33 7.85 -19.17
CA TYR A 494 17.01 6.88 -18.12
C TYR A 494 17.73 5.55 -18.29
N HIS A 495 17.83 5.03 -19.52
CA HIS A 495 18.38 3.70 -19.75
C HIS A 495 18.92 3.56 -21.17
N LEU A 496 20.04 2.82 -21.30
CA LEU A 496 20.58 2.31 -22.55
C LEU A 496 20.67 0.80 -22.47
N ALA A 497 20.07 0.08 -23.41
CA ALA A 497 20.24 -1.35 -23.56
C ALA A 497 21.03 -1.67 -24.82
N ILE A 498 22.06 -2.54 -24.72
CA ILE A 498 22.95 -2.92 -25.82
C ILE A 498 22.87 -4.42 -26.04
N HIS A 499 22.66 -4.87 -27.26
CA HIS A 499 22.57 -6.30 -27.60
C HIS A 499 23.05 -6.59 -29.02
N GLY A 500 23.48 -7.84 -29.26
CA GLY A 500 23.85 -8.32 -30.58
C GLY A 500 22.68 -8.68 -31.49
N ASP A 501 21.48 -8.78 -30.96
CA ASP A 501 20.27 -9.10 -31.73
C ASP A 501 19.31 -7.87 -31.73
N TRP A 502 18.48 -7.78 -32.77
CA TRP A 502 17.51 -6.71 -32.99
C TRP A 502 16.48 -6.54 -31.84
N MET A 503 16.15 -7.64 -31.13
CA MET A 503 15.22 -7.64 -30.01
C MET A 503 15.93 -7.20 -28.73
N VAL A 504 16.18 -5.90 -28.63
CA VAL A 504 16.88 -5.33 -27.47
C VAL A 504 15.90 -5.12 -26.31
N HIS A 505 16.11 -5.89 -25.25
CA HIS A 505 15.41 -5.72 -23.97
C HIS A 505 16.38 -5.94 -22.82
N HIS A 506 16.34 -5.12 -21.76
CA HIS A 506 17.37 -5.14 -20.70
C HIS A 506 17.52 -6.51 -20.00
N PHE A 507 16.43 -7.30 -19.89
CA PHE A 507 16.50 -8.67 -19.35
C PHE A 507 17.17 -9.69 -20.28
N ARG A 508 17.42 -9.33 -21.55
CA ARG A 508 18.05 -10.20 -22.54
C ARG A 508 19.49 -9.81 -22.85
N THR A 509 19.94 -8.66 -22.32
CA THR A 509 21.31 -8.17 -22.52
C THR A 509 22.26 -8.78 -21.51
N ASP A 510 23.55 -8.88 -21.89
CA ASP A 510 24.64 -9.28 -20.97
C ASP A 510 25.28 -8.09 -20.25
N MET A 511 24.59 -6.95 -20.19
CA MET A 511 25.12 -5.70 -19.62
C MET A 511 25.56 -5.84 -18.16
N ALA A 512 24.91 -6.70 -17.38
CA ALA A 512 25.30 -6.94 -15.99
C ALA A 512 26.73 -7.50 -15.84
N ASN A 513 27.23 -8.23 -16.86
CA ASN A 513 28.55 -8.85 -16.88
C ASN A 513 29.57 -8.09 -17.75
N GLN A 514 29.15 -7.05 -18.50
CA GLN A 514 29.97 -6.33 -19.47
C GLN A 514 30.23 -4.89 -19.00
N VAL A 515 31.39 -4.67 -18.37
CA VAL A 515 31.75 -3.36 -17.78
C VAL A 515 31.73 -2.23 -18.83
N TRP A 516 32.19 -2.48 -20.07
CA TRP A 516 32.19 -1.47 -21.12
C TRP A 516 30.77 -1.01 -21.52
N MET A 517 29.78 -1.93 -21.50
CA MET A 517 28.37 -1.56 -21.76
C MET A 517 27.78 -0.69 -20.62
N GLN A 518 28.16 -0.99 -19.38
CA GLN A 518 27.79 -0.17 -18.21
C GLN A 518 28.40 1.23 -18.30
N GLN A 519 29.66 1.33 -18.71
CA GLN A 519 30.35 2.61 -18.93
C GLN A 519 29.72 3.42 -20.07
N GLU A 520 29.28 2.76 -21.14
CA GLU A 520 28.55 3.43 -22.24
C GLU A 520 27.18 3.93 -21.78
N GLU A 521 26.45 3.13 -20.98
CA GLU A 521 25.19 3.58 -20.38
C GLU A 521 25.42 4.76 -19.44
N GLU A 522 26.42 4.73 -18.57
CA GLU A 522 26.75 5.83 -17.67
C GLU A 522 27.13 7.10 -18.44
N ALA A 523 27.90 6.96 -19.50
CA ALA A 523 28.25 8.09 -20.39
C ALA A 523 27.00 8.70 -21.04
N PHE A 524 26.07 7.89 -21.54
CA PHE A 524 24.78 8.35 -22.06
C PHE A 524 23.96 9.08 -20.99
N LEU A 525 23.86 8.55 -19.78
CA LEU A 525 23.11 9.18 -18.68
C LEU A 525 23.72 10.53 -18.26
N ALA A 526 25.05 10.62 -18.24
CA ALA A 526 25.77 11.83 -17.86
C ALA A 526 25.77 12.89 -18.97
N ARG A 527 25.92 12.48 -20.22
CA ARG A 527 26.16 13.35 -21.38
C ARG A 527 25.37 12.87 -22.60
N PRO A 528 24.01 12.93 -22.55
CA PRO A 528 23.16 12.43 -23.64
C PRO A 528 23.44 13.12 -24.98
N HIS A 529 23.97 14.35 -24.97
CA HIS A 529 24.32 15.11 -26.16
C HIS A 529 25.51 14.53 -26.95
N GLU A 530 26.32 13.66 -26.36
CA GLU A 530 27.40 12.95 -27.07
C GLU A 530 26.83 11.79 -27.91
N ALA A 531 25.74 11.15 -27.44
CA ALA A 531 25.06 10.10 -28.19
C ALA A 531 24.00 10.65 -29.17
N PHE A 532 23.40 11.79 -28.84
CA PHE A 532 22.33 12.46 -29.59
C PHE A 532 22.70 13.91 -29.84
N GLY A 533 23.04 14.28 -31.07
CA GLY A 533 23.21 15.68 -31.49
C GLY A 533 21.92 16.49 -31.36
N GLU A 534 21.98 17.81 -31.53
CA GLU A 534 20.83 18.72 -31.35
C GLU A 534 19.61 18.32 -32.19
N ALA A 535 19.83 17.94 -33.47
CA ALA A 535 18.75 17.51 -34.37
C ALA A 535 18.06 16.23 -33.90
N GLN A 536 18.82 15.27 -33.37
CA GLN A 536 18.29 14.01 -32.83
C GLN A 536 17.56 14.23 -31.52
N GLN A 537 18.07 15.06 -30.61
CA GLN A 537 17.36 15.43 -29.37
C GLN A 537 16.04 16.18 -29.69
N ALA A 538 16.05 17.05 -30.69
CA ALA A 538 14.84 17.70 -31.16
C ALA A 538 13.81 16.70 -31.70
N ALA A 539 14.25 15.66 -32.43
CA ALA A 539 13.39 14.59 -32.91
C ALA A 539 12.77 13.79 -31.74
N VAL A 540 13.57 13.37 -30.75
CA VAL A 540 13.07 12.65 -29.55
C VAL A 540 12.09 13.51 -28.76
N LEU A 541 12.38 14.82 -28.62
CA LEU A 541 11.47 15.75 -27.95
C LEU A 541 10.16 15.94 -28.71
N ALA A 542 10.22 15.98 -30.05
CA ALA A 542 9.02 16.02 -30.90
C ALA A 542 8.17 14.75 -30.72
N MET A 543 8.81 13.56 -30.65
CA MET A 543 8.12 12.29 -30.37
C MET A 543 7.42 12.32 -29.00
N ALA A 544 8.11 12.78 -27.96
CA ALA A 544 7.52 12.91 -26.62
C ALA A 544 6.33 13.88 -26.61
N ARG A 545 6.49 15.07 -27.19
CA ARG A 545 5.43 16.10 -27.27
C ARG A 545 4.21 15.64 -28.06
N ALA A 546 4.42 14.82 -29.09
CA ALA A 546 3.33 14.27 -29.88
C ALA A 546 2.39 13.35 -29.09
N THR A 547 2.81 12.81 -27.95
CA THR A 547 1.94 12.05 -27.04
C THR A 547 0.87 12.94 -26.40
N GLY A 548 1.16 14.24 -26.21
CA GLY A 548 0.35 15.18 -25.43
C GLY A 548 0.39 14.92 -23.92
N LEU A 549 1.25 14.03 -23.45
CA LEU A 549 1.37 13.64 -22.04
C LEU A 549 2.35 14.57 -21.30
N ASP A 550 2.07 14.85 -20.03
CA ASP A 550 2.95 15.59 -19.13
C ASP A 550 4.13 14.72 -18.65
N TYR A 551 3.88 13.41 -18.53
CA TYR A 551 4.86 12.37 -18.19
C TYR A 551 4.74 11.20 -19.17
N CYS A 552 5.83 10.85 -19.83
CA CYS A 552 5.92 9.66 -20.66
C CYS A 552 7.37 9.19 -20.81
N GLY A 553 7.54 7.90 -21.14
CA GLY A 553 8.80 7.36 -21.63
C GLY A 553 8.78 7.25 -23.15
N VAL A 554 9.94 7.44 -23.78
CA VAL A 554 10.14 7.27 -25.22
C VAL A 554 11.32 6.34 -25.46
N ASP A 555 11.10 5.24 -26.19
CA ASP A 555 12.13 4.29 -26.60
C ASP A 555 12.53 4.55 -28.05
N VAL A 556 13.83 4.74 -28.29
CA VAL A 556 14.40 5.04 -29.61
C VAL A 556 15.70 4.30 -29.87
N GLY A 557 16.09 4.21 -31.12
CA GLY A 557 17.44 3.84 -31.57
C GLY A 557 18.03 4.93 -32.45
N VAL A 558 19.29 4.77 -32.86
CA VAL A 558 19.94 5.64 -33.85
C VAL A 558 20.40 4.78 -35.02
N CYS A 559 19.93 5.11 -36.23
CA CYS A 559 20.33 4.45 -37.47
C CYS A 559 21.74 4.86 -37.89
N PRO A 560 22.43 4.10 -38.74
CA PRO A 560 23.77 4.44 -39.24
C PRO A 560 23.85 5.79 -39.98
N ASP A 561 22.77 6.25 -40.57
CA ASP A 561 22.65 7.56 -41.23
C ASP A 561 22.36 8.73 -40.28
N GLY A 562 22.22 8.43 -38.98
CA GLY A 562 21.99 9.39 -37.93
C GLY A 562 20.50 9.70 -37.67
N GLU A 563 19.55 9.11 -38.40
CA GLU A 563 18.13 9.26 -38.08
C GLU A 563 17.75 8.50 -36.79
N VAL A 564 16.85 9.09 -36.02
CA VAL A 564 16.31 8.48 -34.79
C VAL A 564 15.15 7.55 -35.16
N VAL A 565 15.28 6.25 -34.90
CA VAL A 565 14.18 5.30 -35.07
C VAL A 565 13.31 5.27 -33.82
N PHE A 566 11.99 5.41 -34.03
CA PHE A 566 10.98 5.35 -32.97
C PHE A 566 10.51 3.91 -32.75
N PHE A 567 10.49 3.45 -31.49
CA PHE A 567 9.95 2.14 -31.13
C PHE A 567 8.61 2.22 -30.41
N GLU A 568 8.55 3.02 -29.33
CA GLU A 568 7.32 3.22 -28.55
C GLU A 568 7.39 4.45 -27.64
N SER A 569 6.23 4.95 -27.25
CA SER A 569 6.08 5.92 -26.18
C SER A 569 4.85 5.58 -25.35
N ASN A 570 4.97 5.66 -24.03
CA ASN A 570 3.84 5.42 -23.13
C ASN A 570 4.05 6.06 -21.76
N ALA A 571 2.98 6.16 -20.97
CA ALA A 571 2.98 6.69 -19.62
C ALA A 571 3.26 5.62 -18.54
N THR A 572 3.37 4.34 -18.91
CA THR A 572 3.54 3.23 -17.95
C THR A 572 5.00 2.87 -17.68
N MET A 573 5.94 3.71 -18.15
CA MET A 573 7.37 3.45 -17.99
C MET A 573 7.77 3.38 -16.53
N LEU A 574 8.35 2.24 -16.14
CA LEU A 574 8.89 2.02 -14.80
C LEU A 574 10.18 2.82 -14.62
N VAL A 575 10.25 3.61 -13.54
CA VAL A 575 11.46 4.30 -13.06
C VAL A 575 11.69 3.89 -11.61
N HIS A 576 12.73 3.13 -11.31
CA HIS A 576 13.01 2.59 -9.98
C HIS A 576 14.49 2.73 -9.62
N ASP A 577 14.77 2.85 -8.31
CA ASP A 577 16.15 2.83 -7.81
C ASP A 577 16.74 1.42 -7.93
N GLU A 578 18.00 1.37 -8.27
CA GLU A 578 18.80 0.14 -8.20
C GLU A 578 19.25 -0.07 -6.75
N LYS A 579 18.89 -1.20 -6.15
CA LYS A 579 19.20 -1.49 -4.74
C LYS A 579 20.64 -1.91 -4.52
N ASP A 580 21.15 -2.72 -5.44
CA ASP A 580 22.48 -3.31 -5.42
C ASP A 580 22.91 -3.70 -6.84
N GLY A 581 24.13 -4.22 -6.98
CA GLY A 581 24.64 -4.72 -8.24
C GLY A 581 25.28 -3.65 -9.15
N PRO A 582 25.53 -3.99 -10.43
CA PRO A 582 26.37 -3.20 -11.32
C PRO A 582 25.72 -1.90 -11.83
N PHE A 583 24.42 -1.71 -11.61
CA PHE A 583 23.66 -0.56 -12.13
C PHE A 583 23.40 0.55 -11.09
N VAL A 584 23.94 0.44 -9.88
CA VAL A 584 23.76 1.45 -8.79
C VAL A 584 24.19 2.85 -9.22
N PHE A 585 25.12 2.98 -10.19
CA PHE A 585 25.53 4.25 -10.78
C PHE A 585 24.37 5.05 -11.41
N LYS A 586 23.24 4.40 -11.72
CA LYS A 586 22.05 5.05 -12.31
C LYS A 586 21.28 5.91 -11.28
N ASN A 587 21.40 5.64 -9.99
CA ASN A 587 20.58 6.27 -8.94
C ASN A 587 20.62 7.81 -8.91
N PRO A 588 21.75 8.49 -9.13
CA PRO A 588 21.77 9.95 -9.22
C PRO A 588 20.91 10.50 -10.37
N TYR A 589 20.84 9.80 -11.50
CA TYR A 589 20.04 10.19 -12.68
C TYR A 589 18.55 9.89 -12.43
N ILE A 590 18.24 8.76 -11.80
CA ILE A 590 16.89 8.39 -11.36
C ILE A 590 16.34 9.43 -10.36
N ALA A 591 17.16 9.88 -9.42
CA ALA A 591 16.78 10.93 -8.48
C ALA A 591 16.38 12.23 -9.17
N ARG A 592 17.06 12.63 -10.28
CA ARG A 592 16.67 13.80 -11.09
C ARG A 592 15.29 13.62 -11.71
N ILE A 593 14.97 12.43 -12.22
CA ILE A 593 13.65 12.11 -12.79
C ILE A 593 12.57 12.25 -11.71
N LYS A 594 12.80 11.69 -10.52
CA LYS A 594 11.86 11.77 -9.39
C LYS A 594 11.64 13.22 -8.93
N LEU A 595 12.69 14.01 -8.82
CA LEU A 595 12.59 15.44 -8.50
C LEU A 595 11.80 16.23 -9.55
N ALA A 596 12.06 15.98 -10.84
CA ALA A 596 11.31 16.61 -11.92
C ALA A 596 9.83 16.21 -11.89
N PHE A 597 9.53 14.93 -11.57
CA PHE A 597 8.16 14.45 -11.43
C PHE A 597 7.43 15.14 -10.27
N ASP A 598 8.03 15.20 -9.09
CA ASP A 598 7.45 15.89 -7.93
C ASP A 598 7.24 17.38 -8.19
N ALA A 599 8.19 18.04 -8.85
CA ALA A 599 8.07 19.45 -9.26
C ALA A 599 6.92 19.68 -10.26
N MET A 600 6.72 18.76 -11.22
CA MET A 600 5.58 18.79 -12.14
C MET A 600 4.25 18.68 -11.40
N ILE A 601 4.13 17.71 -10.48
CA ILE A 601 2.92 17.51 -9.66
C ILE A 601 2.62 18.78 -8.84
N ALA A 602 3.63 19.34 -8.15
CA ALA A 602 3.49 20.55 -7.32
C ALA A 602 3.03 21.75 -8.16
N ARG A 603 3.62 21.96 -9.33
CA ARG A 603 3.25 23.04 -10.26
C ARG A 603 1.80 22.89 -10.75
N LYS A 604 1.38 21.68 -11.13
CA LYS A 604 -0.01 21.41 -11.54
C LYS A 604 -1.00 21.60 -10.37
N ALA A 605 -0.58 21.37 -9.13
CA ALA A 605 -1.36 21.67 -7.93
C ALA A 605 -1.41 23.17 -7.56
N GLY A 606 -0.81 24.06 -8.36
CA GLY A 606 -0.77 25.49 -8.10
C GLY A 606 0.18 25.89 -6.97
N ARG A 607 1.17 25.06 -6.66
CA ARG A 607 2.22 25.34 -5.69
C ARG A 607 3.49 25.76 -6.43
N ALA A 608 4.07 26.87 -6.03
CA ALA A 608 5.39 27.25 -6.50
C ALA A 608 6.41 26.21 -6.02
N GLY A 609 7.19 25.66 -6.96
CA GLY A 609 8.27 24.74 -6.67
C GLY A 609 9.48 25.43 -6.04
#